data_370d011fe9a58765ff63f58f7d5dcb1e
#
_entry.id   370d011fe9a58765ff63f58f7d5dcb1e
#
_cell.length_a   1.000
_cell.length_b   1.000
_cell.length_c   1.000
_cell.angle_alpha   90.00
_cell.angle_beta   90.00
_cell.angle_gamma   90.00
#
_symmetry.space_group_name_H-M   'P 1'
#
loop_
_entity.id
_entity.type
_entity.pdbx_description
1 polymer ?
#
loop_
_entity_poly.entity_id
_entity_poly.type
_entity_poly.pdbx_seq_one_letter_code
_entity_poly.pdbx_strand_id
1 'polypeptide(L)'
;VVSVCIFAGLSIYRNKLMKKLSKLLYVDNKPQEFLDQINGIWGKIFFSKSIRQFQSLDAYILLQDYDHAEQLMHDLEGQKLSYGSKINLYEKETQYFIQNGKYEEGRKANSTLQELGRQISDPRMDSILDECGTLVKVYADRDGSQAHHLVEKGDAVEQKSMKGLYYYQAAKCYWYQKDKANTDKYLKKAQLNLCGSET
;
A
#
# COMPACT_ATOMS: atom_id res chain seq x y z
N VAL A 1 41.62 -1.17 5.18
CA VAL A 1 41.00 -0.17 6.08
C VAL A 1 40.32 0.94 5.29
N VAL A 2 41.00 1.60 4.32
CA VAL A 2 40.44 2.71 3.52
C VAL A 2 39.19 2.32 2.75
N SER A 3 39.17 1.16 2.10
CA SER A 3 37.98 0.66 1.35
C SER A 3 36.76 0.51 2.24
N VAL A 4 36.88 0.00 3.46
CA VAL A 4 35.77 -0.18 4.41
C VAL A 4 35.20 1.17 4.82
N CYS A 5 36.03 2.16 5.07
CA CYS A 5 35.59 3.52 5.41
C CYS A 5 34.82 4.19 4.26
N ILE A 6 35.25 3.99 3.02
CA ILE A 6 34.54 4.52 1.83
C ILE A 6 33.17 3.84 1.69
N PHE A 7 33.09 2.51 1.77
CA PHE A 7 31.82 1.79 1.67
C PHE A 7 30.85 2.16 2.80
N ALA A 8 31.35 2.31 4.03
CA ALA A 8 30.53 2.77 5.15
C ALA A 8 30.00 4.19 4.92
N GLY A 9 30.84 5.11 4.45
CA GLY A 9 30.44 6.48 4.12
C GLY A 9 29.37 6.54 3.02
N LEU A 10 29.54 5.77 1.94
CA LEU A 10 28.55 5.68 0.85
C LEU A 10 27.24 5.08 1.32
N SER A 11 27.28 4.07 2.19
CA SER A 11 26.08 3.46 2.76
C SER A 11 25.30 4.44 3.65
N ILE A 12 26.01 5.20 4.49
CA ILE A 12 25.41 6.24 5.35
C ILE A 12 24.76 7.33 4.48
N TYR A 13 25.46 7.78 3.44
CA TYR A 13 24.93 8.80 2.54
C TYR A 13 23.68 8.31 1.80
N ARG A 14 23.71 7.08 1.26
CA ARG A 14 22.56 6.44 0.62
C ARG A 14 21.35 6.40 1.54
N ASN A 15 21.55 6.01 2.81
CA ASN A 15 20.48 5.94 3.79
C ASN A 15 19.91 7.33 4.14
N LYS A 16 20.77 8.34 4.25
CA LYS A 16 20.35 9.74 4.45
C LYS A 16 19.57 10.25 3.24
N LEU A 17 20.03 9.96 2.02
CA LEU A 17 19.33 10.33 0.80
C LEU A 17 17.96 9.67 0.72
N MET A 18 17.85 8.36 1.02
CA MET A 18 16.57 7.67 1.02
C MET A 18 15.60 8.26 2.07
N LYS A 19 16.08 8.54 3.29
CA LYS A 19 15.24 9.21 4.32
C LYS A 19 14.74 10.58 3.86
N LYS A 20 15.59 11.37 3.21
CA LYS A 20 15.19 12.67 2.64
C LYS A 20 14.14 12.49 1.55
N LEU A 21 14.33 11.53 0.64
CA LEU A 21 13.38 11.23 -0.43
C LEU A 21 12.04 10.73 0.14
N SER A 22 12.07 9.81 1.10
CA SER A 22 10.83 9.34 1.76
C SER A 22 10.08 10.47 2.45
N LYS A 23 10.80 11.41 3.08
CA LYS A 23 10.17 12.60 3.66
C LYS A 23 9.48 13.46 2.60
N LEU A 24 10.14 13.73 1.47
CA LEU A 24 9.55 14.47 0.36
C LEU A 24 8.23 13.84 -0.12
N LEU A 25 8.22 12.51 -0.25
CA LEU A 25 7.06 11.79 -0.78
C LEU A 25 5.91 11.69 0.23
N TYR A 26 6.20 11.21 1.44
CA TYR A 26 5.16 10.81 2.39
C TYR A 26 4.83 11.84 3.47
N VAL A 27 5.73 12.81 3.72
CA VAL A 27 5.52 13.85 4.74
C VAL A 27 5.24 15.20 4.12
N ASP A 28 6.09 15.61 3.19
CA ASP A 28 5.99 16.93 2.54
C ASP A 28 5.00 16.93 1.37
N ASN A 29 4.50 15.74 0.96
CA ASN A 29 3.56 15.52 -0.16
C ASN A 29 4.01 16.19 -1.46
N LYS A 30 5.27 15.98 -1.84
CA LYS A 30 5.91 16.55 -3.03
C LYS A 30 6.35 15.46 -4.02
N PRO A 31 5.41 14.70 -4.60
CA PRO A 31 5.74 13.54 -5.43
C PRO A 31 6.51 13.91 -6.70
N GLN A 32 6.27 15.08 -7.31
CA GLN A 32 7.02 15.50 -8.49
C GLN A 32 8.49 15.79 -8.16
N GLU A 33 8.77 16.55 -7.08
CA GLU A 33 10.15 16.79 -6.64
C GLU A 33 10.86 15.50 -6.27
N PHE A 34 10.13 14.55 -5.71
CA PHE A 34 10.64 13.21 -5.42
C PHE A 34 11.05 12.48 -6.71
N LEU A 35 10.19 12.47 -7.76
CA LEU A 35 10.47 11.82 -9.04
C LEU A 35 11.72 12.42 -9.70
N ASP A 36 11.87 13.73 -9.67
CA ASP A 36 13.04 14.42 -10.24
C ASP A 36 14.33 14.01 -9.51
N GLN A 37 14.28 13.89 -8.19
CA GLN A 37 15.45 13.51 -7.38
C GLN A 37 15.80 12.01 -7.48
N ILE A 38 14.80 11.10 -7.39
CA ILE A 38 15.05 9.65 -7.44
C ILE A 38 15.53 9.21 -8.82
N ASN A 39 15.09 9.87 -9.89
CA ASN A 39 15.48 9.61 -11.26
C ASN A 39 16.66 10.49 -11.74
N GLY A 40 17.08 11.44 -10.94
CA GLY A 40 18.27 12.27 -11.18
C GLY A 40 19.58 11.51 -11.05
N ILE A 41 20.69 12.22 -11.23
CA ILE A 41 22.06 11.65 -11.23
C ILE A 41 22.34 10.88 -9.92
N TRP A 42 22.06 11.49 -8.76
CA TRP A 42 22.31 10.86 -7.47
C TRP A 42 21.43 9.65 -7.21
N GLY A 43 20.14 9.71 -7.62
CA GLY A 43 19.27 8.55 -7.56
C GLY A 43 19.80 7.39 -8.39
N LYS A 44 20.27 7.64 -9.60
CA LYS A 44 20.86 6.61 -10.48
C LYS A 44 22.16 6.02 -9.95
N ILE A 45 22.96 6.80 -9.24
CA ILE A 45 24.23 6.32 -8.62
C ILE A 45 23.95 5.44 -7.40
N PHE A 46 23.02 5.84 -6.53
CA PHE A 46 22.83 5.19 -5.22
C PHE A 46 21.77 4.11 -5.20
N PHE A 47 20.84 4.10 -6.16
CA PHE A 47 19.72 3.15 -6.19
C PHE A 47 19.67 2.38 -7.50
N SER A 48 19.47 1.06 -7.39
CA SER A 48 19.25 0.22 -8.56
C SER A 48 18.00 0.65 -9.34
N LYS A 49 17.91 0.24 -10.60
CA LYS A 49 16.75 0.54 -11.44
C LYS A 49 15.45 0.07 -10.77
N SER A 50 15.43 -1.16 -10.24
CA SER A 50 14.24 -1.71 -9.57
C SER A 50 13.82 -0.89 -8.35
N ILE A 51 14.77 -0.50 -7.48
CA ILE A 51 14.45 0.34 -6.31
C ILE A 51 13.85 1.67 -6.76
N ARG A 52 14.42 2.32 -7.77
CA ARG A 52 13.89 3.58 -8.29
C ARG A 52 12.49 3.41 -8.87
N GLN A 53 12.25 2.32 -9.61
CA GLN A 53 10.93 2.01 -10.17
C GLN A 53 9.88 1.80 -9.08
N PHE A 54 10.17 0.99 -8.06
CA PHE A 54 9.25 0.78 -6.94
C PHE A 54 8.90 2.09 -6.21
N GLN A 55 9.89 2.93 -5.98
CA GLN A 55 9.67 4.21 -5.31
C GLN A 55 8.92 5.21 -6.22
N SER A 56 9.21 5.20 -7.52
CA SER A 56 8.48 6.03 -8.50
C SER A 56 7.02 5.63 -8.64
N LEU A 57 6.69 4.35 -8.45
CA LEU A 57 5.32 3.85 -8.48
C LEU A 57 4.45 4.57 -7.42
N ASP A 58 4.94 4.66 -6.18
CA ASP A 58 4.21 5.36 -5.11
C ASP A 58 3.98 6.85 -5.46
N ALA A 59 4.97 7.49 -6.08
CA ALA A 59 4.85 8.88 -6.49
C ALA A 59 3.83 9.08 -7.62
N TYR A 60 3.80 8.21 -8.62
CA TYR A 60 2.79 8.28 -9.69
C TYR A 60 1.38 8.02 -9.16
N ILE A 61 1.20 7.10 -8.22
CA ILE A 61 -0.09 6.87 -7.55
C ILE A 61 -0.55 8.13 -6.80
N LEU A 62 0.34 8.80 -6.06
CA LEU A 62 0.03 10.05 -5.36
C LEU A 62 -0.28 11.21 -6.30
N LEU A 63 0.34 11.25 -7.48
CA LEU A 63 0.05 12.23 -8.53
C LEU A 63 -1.25 11.91 -9.29
N GLN A 64 -1.85 10.76 -9.06
CA GLN A 64 -2.96 10.22 -9.87
C GLN A 64 -2.59 10.06 -11.36
N ASP A 65 -1.31 9.89 -11.62
CA ASP A 65 -0.79 9.59 -12.96
C ASP A 65 -0.87 8.07 -13.19
N TYR A 66 -2.09 7.62 -13.45
CA TYR A 66 -2.44 6.21 -13.52
C TYR A 66 -1.78 5.49 -14.71
N ASP A 67 -1.60 6.20 -15.83
CA ASP A 67 -0.96 5.61 -17.02
C ASP A 67 0.49 5.23 -16.74
N HIS A 68 1.26 6.13 -16.14
CA HIS A 68 2.64 5.83 -15.75
C HIS A 68 2.72 4.80 -14.62
N ALA A 69 1.78 4.82 -13.67
CA ALA A 69 1.74 3.84 -12.59
C ALA A 69 1.53 2.42 -13.15
N GLU A 70 0.53 2.23 -14.03
CA GLU A 70 0.21 0.92 -14.63
C GLU A 70 1.31 0.43 -15.57
N GLN A 71 1.86 1.32 -16.39
CA GLN A 71 3.01 0.96 -17.23
C GLN A 71 4.19 0.49 -16.38
N LEU A 72 4.43 1.15 -15.25
CA LEU A 72 5.53 0.79 -14.36
C LEU A 72 5.30 -0.54 -13.62
N MET A 73 4.05 -0.84 -13.22
CA MET A 73 3.66 -2.15 -12.70
C MET A 73 3.96 -3.25 -13.73
N HIS A 74 3.49 -3.07 -14.96
CA HIS A 74 3.75 -4.00 -16.06
C HIS A 74 5.25 -4.20 -16.33
N ASP A 75 6.03 -3.11 -16.34
CA ASP A 75 7.48 -3.19 -16.51
C ASP A 75 8.17 -3.95 -15.36
N LEU A 76 7.67 -3.82 -14.13
CA LEU A 76 8.16 -4.55 -12.97
C LEU A 76 7.80 -6.04 -13.02
N GLU A 77 6.58 -6.40 -13.44
CA GLU A 77 6.19 -7.80 -13.65
C GLU A 77 7.11 -8.52 -14.63
N GLY A 78 7.53 -7.85 -15.71
CA GLY A 78 8.45 -8.38 -16.74
C GLY A 78 9.89 -8.57 -16.25
N GLN A 79 10.25 -8.13 -15.03
CA GLN A 79 11.61 -8.22 -14.49
C GLN A 79 11.82 -9.44 -13.61
N LYS A 80 13.08 -9.89 -13.53
CA LYS A 80 13.48 -10.92 -12.57
C LYS A 80 13.58 -10.31 -11.17
N LEU A 81 12.45 -10.16 -10.50
CA LEU A 81 12.37 -9.63 -9.15
C LEU A 81 12.74 -10.68 -8.09
N SER A 82 13.28 -10.20 -6.96
CA SER A 82 13.40 -11.03 -5.76
C SER A 82 12.02 -11.41 -5.24
N TYR A 83 11.95 -12.46 -4.45
CA TYR A 83 10.69 -12.93 -3.87
C TYR A 83 9.97 -11.82 -3.07
N GLY A 84 10.68 -11.14 -2.18
CA GLY A 84 10.12 -10.03 -1.42
C GLY A 84 9.67 -8.84 -2.30
N SER A 85 10.38 -8.58 -3.41
CA SER A 85 9.95 -7.55 -4.37
C SER A 85 8.68 -7.93 -5.11
N LYS A 86 8.48 -9.21 -5.43
CA LYS A 86 7.22 -9.70 -6.01
C LYS A 86 6.04 -9.52 -5.07
N ILE A 87 6.22 -9.89 -3.80
CA ILE A 87 5.18 -9.67 -2.76
C ILE A 87 4.81 -8.20 -2.69
N ASN A 88 5.79 -7.32 -2.57
CA ASN A 88 5.54 -5.88 -2.52
C ASN A 88 4.82 -5.36 -3.78
N LEU A 89 5.16 -5.86 -4.97
CA LEU A 89 4.49 -5.49 -6.21
C LEU A 89 3.02 -5.90 -6.18
N TYR A 90 2.72 -7.17 -5.93
CA TYR A 90 1.34 -7.68 -5.98
C TYR A 90 0.48 -7.16 -4.82
N GLU A 91 1.06 -6.82 -3.67
CA GLU A 91 0.39 -6.07 -2.62
C GLU A 91 -0.06 -4.69 -3.13
N LYS A 92 0.85 -3.92 -3.73
CA LYS A 92 0.56 -2.59 -4.29
C LYS A 92 -0.44 -2.65 -5.43
N GLU A 93 -0.31 -3.61 -6.33
CA GLU A 93 -1.24 -3.82 -7.44
C GLU A 93 -2.65 -4.16 -6.93
N THR A 94 -2.76 -5.05 -5.93
CA THR A 94 -4.05 -5.38 -5.33
C THR A 94 -4.71 -4.13 -4.77
N GLN A 95 -3.99 -3.36 -3.96
CA GLN A 95 -4.52 -2.14 -3.35
C GLN A 95 -4.90 -1.11 -4.41
N TYR A 96 -4.02 -0.86 -5.37
CA TYR A 96 -4.21 0.11 -6.44
C TYR A 96 -5.42 -0.24 -7.32
N PHE A 97 -5.51 -1.45 -7.84
CA PHE A 97 -6.58 -1.85 -8.74
C PHE A 97 -7.95 -1.87 -8.04
N ILE A 98 -8.00 -2.36 -6.80
CA ILE A 98 -9.24 -2.33 -6.02
C ILE A 98 -9.70 -0.89 -5.74
N GLN A 99 -8.80 0.02 -5.36
CA GLN A 99 -9.13 1.42 -5.09
C GLN A 99 -9.60 2.17 -6.34
N ASN A 100 -9.09 1.79 -7.52
CA ASN A 100 -9.47 2.39 -8.80
C ASN A 100 -10.64 1.67 -9.51
N GLY A 101 -11.30 0.70 -8.83
CA GLY A 101 -12.46 -0.01 -9.38
C GLY A 101 -12.13 -1.05 -10.45
N LYS A 102 -10.85 -1.35 -10.68
CA LYS A 102 -10.35 -2.40 -11.59
C LYS A 102 -10.34 -3.74 -10.85
N TYR A 103 -11.53 -4.25 -10.57
CA TYR A 103 -11.71 -5.37 -9.63
C TYR A 103 -11.14 -6.69 -10.14
N GLU A 104 -11.17 -6.95 -11.45
CA GLU A 104 -10.64 -8.19 -12.02
C GLU A 104 -9.11 -8.22 -11.93
N GLU A 105 -8.45 -7.10 -12.24
CA GLU A 105 -7.01 -6.94 -12.09
C GLU A 105 -6.61 -7.06 -10.61
N GLY A 106 -7.38 -6.45 -9.72
CA GLY A 106 -7.15 -6.56 -8.28
C GLY A 106 -7.29 -7.99 -7.75
N ARG A 107 -8.29 -8.76 -8.22
CA ARG A 107 -8.43 -10.20 -7.88
C ARG A 107 -7.24 -11.01 -8.37
N LYS A 108 -6.80 -10.78 -9.62
CA LYS A 108 -5.65 -11.47 -10.20
C LYS A 108 -4.37 -11.19 -9.41
N ALA A 109 -4.09 -9.93 -9.10
CA ALA A 109 -2.94 -9.55 -8.30
C ALA A 109 -2.98 -10.19 -6.89
N ASN A 110 -4.15 -10.15 -6.23
CA ASN A 110 -4.33 -10.79 -4.93
C ASN A 110 -4.15 -12.30 -4.99
N SER A 111 -4.65 -12.98 -6.03
CA SER A 111 -4.45 -14.43 -6.20
C SER A 111 -2.97 -14.79 -6.27
N THR A 112 -2.21 -14.04 -7.05
CA THR A 112 -0.75 -14.22 -7.14
C THR A 112 -0.05 -13.93 -5.81
N LEU A 113 -0.48 -12.88 -5.10
CA LEU A 113 0.03 -12.55 -3.77
C LEU A 113 -0.23 -13.68 -2.76
N GLN A 114 -1.45 -14.24 -2.76
CA GLN A 114 -1.82 -15.36 -1.89
C GLN A 114 -0.99 -16.62 -2.19
N GLU A 115 -0.74 -16.94 -3.45
CA GLU A 115 0.10 -18.08 -3.84
C GLU A 115 1.55 -17.90 -3.37
N LEU A 116 2.11 -16.71 -3.54
CA LEU A 116 3.43 -16.38 -3.04
C LEU A 116 3.46 -16.44 -1.52
N GLY A 117 2.53 -15.79 -0.84
CA GLY A 117 2.52 -15.67 0.61
C GLY A 117 2.41 -17.01 1.35
N ARG A 118 1.68 -18.00 0.81
CA ARG A 118 1.57 -19.35 1.41
C ARG A 118 2.91 -20.06 1.60
N GLN A 119 3.95 -19.63 0.93
CA GLN A 119 5.29 -20.22 1.03
C GLN A 119 6.11 -19.64 2.19
N ILE A 120 5.56 -18.65 2.90
CA ILE A 120 6.23 -17.93 3.99
C ILE A 120 5.44 -18.10 5.29
N SER A 121 6.08 -18.61 6.32
CA SER A 121 5.57 -18.57 7.70
C SER A 121 6.10 -17.31 8.41
N ASP A 122 5.47 -16.17 8.19
CA ASP A 122 5.80 -14.88 8.84
C ASP A 122 4.50 -14.16 9.20
N PRO A 123 4.28 -13.79 10.47
CA PRO A 123 3.06 -13.09 10.90
C PRO A 123 2.79 -11.78 10.12
N ARG A 124 3.83 -11.12 9.61
CA ARG A 124 3.67 -9.94 8.76
C ARG A 124 3.08 -10.31 7.41
N MET A 125 3.45 -11.47 6.88
CA MET A 125 2.87 -11.97 5.63
C MET A 125 1.40 -12.30 5.83
N ASP A 126 1.03 -12.95 6.91
CA ASP A 126 -0.36 -13.26 7.24
C ASP A 126 -1.22 -11.99 7.30
N SER A 127 -0.69 -10.89 7.87
CA SER A 127 -1.36 -9.59 7.90
C SER A 127 -1.56 -9.01 6.50
N ILE A 128 -0.53 -9.04 5.64
CA ILE A 128 -0.63 -8.55 4.25
C ILE A 128 -1.67 -9.34 3.46
N LEU A 129 -1.65 -10.66 3.58
CA LEU A 129 -2.58 -11.55 2.89
C LEU A 129 -4.02 -11.31 3.34
N ASP A 130 -4.23 -11.16 4.65
CA ASP A 130 -5.54 -10.87 5.23
C ASP A 130 -6.05 -9.48 4.79
N GLU A 131 -5.22 -8.46 4.82
CA GLU A 131 -5.61 -7.11 4.39
C GLU A 131 -5.98 -7.04 2.91
N CYS A 132 -5.13 -7.56 2.02
CA CYS A 132 -5.41 -7.60 0.59
C CYS A 132 -6.61 -8.47 0.26
N GLY A 133 -6.72 -9.64 0.90
CA GLY A 133 -7.88 -10.52 0.75
C GLY A 133 -9.19 -9.86 1.22
N THR A 134 -9.14 -9.13 2.32
CA THR A 134 -10.28 -8.37 2.84
C THR A 134 -10.70 -7.25 1.88
N LEU A 135 -9.75 -6.51 1.31
CA LEU A 135 -10.06 -5.49 0.30
C LEU A 135 -10.81 -6.09 -0.90
N VAL A 136 -10.32 -7.21 -1.44
CA VAL A 136 -11.00 -7.89 -2.55
C VAL A 136 -12.41 -8.32 -2.15
N LYS A 137 -12.57 -8.99 -1.02
CA LYS A 137 -13.90 -9.44 -0.54
C LYS A 137 -14.88 -8.28 -0.38
N VAL A 138 -14.43 -7.17 0.26
CA VAL A 138 -15.30 -6.02 0.53
C VAL A 138 -15.67 -5.26 -0.74
N TYR A 139 -14.69 -4.96 -1.58
CA TYR A 139 -14.93 -4.02 -2.70
C TYR A 139 -15.27 -4.72 -4.01
N ALA A 140 -14.59 -5.81 -4.33
CA ALA A 140 -14.80 -6.54 -5.57
C ALA A 140 -15.94 -7.57 -5.46
N ASP A 141 -15.96 -8.34 -4.36
CA ASP A 141 -16.94 -9.43 -4.18
C ASP A 141 -18.21 -8.96 -3.47
N ARG A 142 -18.19 -7.77 -2.86
CA ARG A 142 -19.29 -7.22 -2.05
C ARG A 142 -19.73 -8.15 -0.94
N ASP A 143 -18.76 -8.83 -0.34
CA ASP A 143 -18.99 -9.83 0.69
C ASP A 143 -19.29 -9.16 2.05
N GLY A 144 -20.56 -9.12 2.41
CA GLY A 144 -21.00 -8.57 3.70
C GLY A 144 -20.53 -9.38 4.90
N SER A 145 -20.12 -10.64 4.76
CA SER A 145 -19.70 -11.49 5.88
C SER A 145 -18.46 -10.96 6.62
N GLN A 146 -17.68 -10.07 5.98
CA GLN A 146 -16.49 -9.46 6.56
C GLN A 146 -16.80 -8.41 7.65
N ALA A 147 -18.06 -8.02 7.84
CA ALA A 147 -18.44 -6.92 8.75
C ALA A 147 -17.90 -7.10 10.17
N HIS A 148 -18.08 -8.28 10.78
CA HIS A 148 -17.65 -8.54 12.16
C HIS A 148 -16.12 -8.50 12.31
N HIS A 149 -15.40 -9.16 11.41
CA HIS A 149 -13.94 -9.16 11.37
C HIS A 149 -13.36 -7.72 11.27
N LEU A 150 -13.96 -6.88 10.43
CA LEU A 150 -13.54 -5.49 10.28
C LEU A 150 -13.84 -4.64 11.51
N VAL A 151 -14.95 -4.92 12.21
CA VAL A 151 -15.23 -4.27 13.50
C VAL A 151 -14.20 -4.64 14.54
N GLU A 152 -13.85 -5.92 14.68
CA GLU A 152 -12.81 -6.38 15.62
C GLU A 152 -11.45 -5.73 15.32
N LYS A 153 -11.06 -5.66 14.05
CA LYS A 153 -9.84 -4.95 13.64
C LYS A 153 -9.89 -3.47 14.03
N GLY A 154 -11.03 -2.81 13.77
CA GLY A 154 -11.21 -1.41 14.13
C GLY A 154 -11.17 -1.17 15.63
N ASP A 155 -11.71 -2.07 16.44
CA ASP A 155 -11.69 -1.95 17.90
C ASP A 155 -10.28 -2.22 18.47
N ALA A 156 -9.47 -3.07 17.82
CA ALA A 156 -8.13 -3.44 18.26
C ALA A 156 -7.05 -2.39 17.92
N VAL A 157 -7.25 -1.57 16.86
CA VAL A 157 -6.22 -0.63 16.42
C VAL A 157 -6.33 0.72 17.15
N GLU A 158 -5.19 1.28 17.58
CA GLU A 158 -5.16 2.58 18.28
C GLU A 158 -5.17 3.79 17.32
N GLN A 159 -4.51 3.64 16.15
CA GLN A 159 -4.39 4.71 15.18
C GLN A 159 -5.75 5.10 14.60
N LYS A 160 -6.21 6.33 14.87
CA LYS A 160 -7.54 6.83 14.49
C LYS A 160 -7.86 6.66 13.00
N SER A 161 -6.93 7.00 12.11
CA SER A 161 -7.14 6.87 10.66
C SER A 161 -7.39 5.42 10.22
N MET A 162 -6.63 4.47 10.75
CA MET A 162 -6.82 3.05 10.46
C MET A 162 -8.14 2.53 11.07
N LYS A 163 -8.44 2.93 12.31
CA LYS A 163 -9.70 2.62 12.98
C LYS A 163 -10.89 3.10 12.16
N GLY A 164 -10.83 4.32 11.67
CA GLY A 164 -11.86 4.90 10.83
C GLY A 164 -12.04 4.15 9.50
N LEU A 165 -10.94 3.73 8.89
CA LEU A 165 -10.96 2.95 7.65
C LEU A 165 -11.66 1.59 7.85
N TYR A 166 -11.32 0.85 8.90
CA TYR A 166 -11.96 -0.43 9.20
C TYR A 166 -13.46 -0.27 9.49
N TYR A 167 -13.86 0.76 10.23
CA TYR A 167 -15.29 1.03 10.45
C TYR A 167 -16.02 1.43 9.18
N TYR A 168 -15.38 2.16 8.28
CA TYR A 168 -15.96 2.46 6.97
C TYR A 168 -16.19 1.19 6.14
N GLN A 169 -15.21 0.30 6.09
CA GLN A 169 -15.32 -0.98 5.41
C GLN A 169 -16.40 -1.87 6.05
N ALA A 170 -16.47 -1.91 7.39
CA ALA A 170 -17.52 -2.62 8.10
C ALA A 170 -18.93 -2.08 7.78
N ALA A 171 -19.07 -0.76 7.75
CA ALA A 171 -20.34 -0.12 7.36
C ALA A 171 -20.76 -0.52 5.93
N LYS A 172 -19.80 -0.60 5.01
CA LYS A 172 -20.03 -1.05 3.64
C LYS A 172 -20.51 -2.51 3.60
N CYS A 173 -19.93 -3.38 4.41
CA CYS A 173 -20.38 -4.77 4.54
C CYS A 173 -21.81 -4.87 5.10
N TYR A 174 -22.14 -4.11 6.14
CA TYR A 174 -23.51 -4.05 6.67
C TYR A 174 -24.51 -3.50 5.65
N TRP A 175 -24.09 -2.53 4.82
CA TRP A 175 -24.91 -2.04 3.72
C TRP A 175 -25.23 -3.15 2.70
N TYR A 176 -24.26 -4.02 2.36
CA TYR A 176 -24.50 -5.19 1.50
C TYR A 176 -25.49 -6.18 2.13
N GLN A 177 -25.47 -6.32 3.45
CA GLN A 177 -26.41 -7.14 4.22
C GLN A 177 -27.79 -6.48 4.37
N LYS A 178 -27.96 -5.23 3.91
CA LYS A 178 -29.17 -4.40 4.11
C LYS A 178 -29.47 -4.09 5.60
N ASP A 179 -28.46 -4.18 6.45
CA ASP A 179 -28.53 -3.81 7.88
C ASP A 179 -28.28 -2.31 8.03
N LYS A 180 -29.37 -1.53 7.91
CA LYS A 180 -29.29 -0.06 7.99
C LYS A 180 -28.80 0.42 9.35
N ALA A 181 -29.20 -0.23 10.43
CA ALA A 181 -28.85 0.21 11.79
C ALA A 181 -27.33 0.14 12.03
N ASN A 182 -26.70 -0.98 11.69
CA ASN A 182 -25.25 -1.12 11.80
C ASN A 182 -24.52 -0.31 10.73
N THR A 183 -25.06 -0.16 9.53
CA THR A 183 -24.47 0.75 8.51
C THR A 183 -24.32 2.16 9.07
N ASP A 184 -25.41 2.75 9.57
CA ASP A 184 -25.41 4.13 10.10
C ASP A 184 -24.49 4.26 11.34
N LYS A 185 -24.50 3.25 12.22
CA LYS A 185 -23.63 3.20 13.41
C LYS A 185 -22.14 3.27 13.03
N TYR A 186 -21.71 2.43 12.10
CA TYR A 186 -20.31 2.32 11.74
C TYR A 186 -19.84 3.43 10.79
N LEU A 187 -20.74 4.01 9.98
CA LEU A 187 -20.43 5.25 9.24
C LEU A 187 -20.13 6.41 10.20
N LYS A 188 -20.93 6.58 11.26
CA LYS A 188 -20.66 7.59 12.28
C LYS A 188 -19.33 7.36 12.99
N LYS A 189 -19.00 6.11 13.37
CA LYS A 189 -17.72 5.77 13.96
C LYS A 189 -16.55 6.05 12.99
N ALA A 190 -16.71 5.72 11.71
CA ALA A 190 -15.71 6.03 10.68
C ALA A 190 -15.49 7.53 10.56
N GLN A 191 -16.54 8.33 10.46
CA GLN A 191 -16.47 9.78 10.37
C GLN A 191 -15.74 10.40 11.56
N LEU A 192 -16.06 9.98 12.79
CA LEU A 192 -15.41 10.47 14.02
C LEU A 192 -13.91 10.19 14.04
N ASN A 193 -13.45 9.11 13.42
CA ASN A 193 -12.04 8.72 13.39
C ASN A 193 -11.27 9.27 12.20
N LEU A 194 -11.93 9.47 11.04
CA LEU A 194 -11.31 9.99 9.82
C LEU A 194 -11.34 11.52 9.74
N CYS A 195 -12.46 12.13 10.19
CA CYS A 195 -12.70 13.56 10.05
C CYS A 195 -12.66 14.32 11.38
N GLY A 196 -12.52 13.64 12.49
CA GLY A 196 -12.46 14.25 13.80
C GLY A 196 -11.03 14.29 14.29
N SER A 197 -10.56 15.33 14.66
CA SER A 197 -10.85 16.60 15.28
C SER A 197 -9.69 17.54 15.04
N GLU A 198 -9.87 18.46 14.16
CA GLU A 198 -9.27 19.75 14.37
C GLU A 198 -10.16 20.44 15.45
N THR A 199 -9.85 20.20 16.70
CA THR A 199 -10.24 21.03 17.84
C THR A 199 -9.04 21.21 18.73
#